data_efebce22cca8a631c0038960fe28275d
#
_entry.id   efebce22cca8a631c0038960fe28275d
#
_cell.length_a   1.000
_cell.length_b   1.000
_cell.length_c   1.000
_cell.angle_alpha   90.00
_cell.angle_beta   90.00
_cell.angle_gamma   90.00
#
_symmetry.space_group_name_H-M   'P 1'
#
loop_
_entity.id
_entity.type
_entity.pdbx_description
1 polymer ?
#
loop_
_entity_poly.entity_id
_entity_poly.type
_entity_poly.pdbx_seq_one_letter_code
_entity_poly.pdbx_strand_id
1 'polypeptide(L)'
;MPVPTADGSFLTFWEKYLRNAGTKGSESSQGMKSLSRVVPAPIGEELTARIQRMTTEIFKLLDCRGTVRIDYILDENDMLYVNEPNTIPGSLAFYLWKECGVSFPELVEKMVEDALRAHADQDSSVYAYDSTILQKVTAGAKVSKA
;
A
#
# COMPACT_ATOMS: atom_id res chain seq x y z
N MET A 1 4.67 8.44 12.65
CA MET A 1 5.10 7.36 13.56
C MET A 1 4.26 7.45 14.82
N PRO A 2 3.60 6.38 15.30
CA PRO A 2 2.97 6.40 16.62
C PRO A 2 4.05 6.53 17.69
N VAL A 3 3.78 7.39 18.69
CA VAL A 3 4.70 7.59 19.82
C VAL A 3 4.43 6.48 20.83
N PRO A 4 5.47 5.77 21.36
CA PRO A 4 5.30 4.79 22.41
C PRO A 4 4.62 5.41 23.64
N THR A 5 3.85 4.61 24.37
CA THR A 5 3.29 5.02 25.65
C THR A 5 4.40 5.26 26.68
N ALA A 6 4.13 6.06 27.69
CA ALA A 6 5.11 6.42 28.73
C ALA A 6 5.67 5.21 29.51
N ASP A 7 5.05 4.04 29.40
CA ASP A 7 5.46 2.79 30.02
C ASP A 7 6.22 1.85 29.08
N GLY A 8 6.51 2.29 27.84
CA GLY A 8 7.23 1.49 26.84
C GLY A 8 6.44 0.35 26.22
N SER A 9 5.15 0.22 26.55
CA SER A 9 4.30 -0.80 25.94
C SER A 9 3.84 -0.40 24.54
N PHE A 10 3.68 -1.38 23.67
CA PHE A 10 3.12 -1.19 22.32
C PHE A 10 1.68 -0.67 22.45
N LEU A 11 1.21 0.12 21.48
CA LEU A 11 -0.15 0.66 21.41
C LEU A 11 -1.18 -0.37 21.86
N THR A 12 -1.75 -0.14 23.06
CA THR A 12 -2.77 -1.01 23.61
C THR A 12 -4.07 -0.87 22.81
N PHE A 13 -4.94 -1.88 22.88
CA PHE A 13 -6.28 -1.82 22.30
C PHE A 13 -7.05 -0.57 22.77
N TRP A 14 -6.84 -0.16 24.01
CA TRP A 14 -7.41 1.04 24.60
C TRP A 14 -7.00 2.32 23.86
N GLU A 15 -5.73 2.47 23.58
CA GLU A 15 -5.19 3.64 22.87
C GLU A 15 -5.59 3.66 21.40
N LYS A 16 -5.65 2.48 20.79
CA LYS A 16 -6.01 2.35 19.37
C LYS A 16 -7.50 2.61 19.10
N TYR A 17 -8.38 2.21 20.01
CA TYR A 17 -9.82 2.19 19.74
C TYR A 17 -10.69 2.93 20.76
N LEU A 18 -10.29 3.06 22.02
CA LEU A 18 -11.15 3.53 23.11
C LEU A 18 -10.79 4.92 23.64
N ARG A 19 -9.58 5.42 23.41
CA ARG A 19 -9.14 6.73 23.92
C ARG A 19 -10.05 7.89 23.48
N ASN A 20 -10.79 7.72 22.40
CA ASN A 20 -11.70 8.72 21.82
C ASN A 20 -13.17 8.45 22.08
N ALA A 21 -13.53 7.37 22.75
CA ALA A 21 -14.93 7.04 23.03
C ALA A 21 -15.55 7.92 24.13
N GLY A 22 -14.76 8.71 24.83
CA GLY A 22 -15.20 9.53 25.98
C GLY A 22 -15.73 10.93 25.64
N THR A 23 -15.58 11.41 24.44
CA THR A 23 -16.07 12.75 24.02
C THR A 23 -17.24 12.62 23.06
N LYS A 24 -18.45 12.50 23.62
CA LYS A 24 -19.70 12.66 22.87
C LYS A 24 -19.81 14.12 22.44
N GLY A 25 -19.54 14.42 21.20
CA GLY A 25 -19.75 15.73 20.59
C GLY A 25 -19.22 15.78 19.19
N SER A 26 -20.12 15.55 18.20
CA SER A 26 -20.08 16.10 16.83
C SER A 26 -18.71 16.05 16.11
N GLU A 27 -18.65 15.19 15.15
CA GLU A 27 -17.86 15.14 13.94
C GLU A 27 -17.14 13.79 13.73
N SER A 28 -17.74 12.98 12.88
CA SER A 28 -17.32 11.63 12.52
C SER A 28 -15.98 11.54 11.72
N SER A 29 -15.27 12.65 11.56
CA SER A 29 -13.97 12.68 10.88
C SER A 29 -12.76 12.78 11.82
N GLN A 30 -12.97 12.89 13.15
CA GLN A 30 -11.89 13.13 14.11
C GLN A 30 -11.20 11.84 14.63
N GLY A 31 -11.73 10.66 14.36
CA GLY A 31 -11.20 9.40 14.91
C GLY A 31 -9.73 9.11 14.60
N MET A 32 -9.20 9.69 13.54
CA MET A 32 -7.79 9.51 13.15
C MET A 32 -6.88 10.69 13.48
N LYS A 33 -7.43 11.86 13.84
CA LYS A 33 -6.65 13.07 14.18
C LYS A 33 -6.06 13.05 15.59
N SER A 34 -6.53 12.16 16.46
CA SER A 34 -6.20 12.18 17.89
C SER A 34 -5.03 11.30 18.30
N LEU A 35 -4.50 10.48 17.41
CA LEU A 35 -3.22 9.80 17.65
C LEU A 35 -2.12 10.84 17.48
N SER A 36 -1.25 11.00 18.48
CA SER A 36 -0.05 11.84 18.35
C SER A 36 0.82 11.28 17.23
N ARG A 37 0.73 11.94 16.08
CA ARG A 37 1.51 11.60 14.90
C ARG A 37 2.50 12.71 14.65
N VAL A 38 3.71 12.32 14.34
CA VAL A 38 4.74 13.26 13.91
C VAL A 38 4.96 13.04 12.41
N VAL A 39 4.72 14.10 11.63
CA VAL A 39 4.94 14.11 10.18
C VAL A 39 5.71 15.38 9.85
N PRO A 40 6.88 15.29 9.23
CA PRO A 40 7.62 14.06 8.89
C PRO A 40 8.09 13.31 10.13
N ALA A 41 8.37 12.01 9.97
CA ALA A 41 8.92 11.20 11.07
C ALA A 41 10.28 11.74 11.51
N PRO A 42 10.58 11.82 12.83
CA PRO A 42 11.85 12.35 13.34
C PRO A 42 12.98 11.32 13.20
N ILE A 43 13.28 10.92 11.98
CA ILE A 43 14.34 9.98 11.60
C ILE A 43 15.30 10.69 10.65
N GLY A 44 16.55 10.25 10.59
CA GLY A 44 17.57 10.84 9.73
C GLY A 44 17.21 10.75 8.23
N GLU A 45 17.79 11.63 7.43
CA GLU A 45 17.53 11.68 5.97
C GLU A 45 17.90 10.37 5.26
N GLU A 46 19.01 9.75 5.65
CA GLU A 46 19.49 8.48 5.09
C GLU A 46 18.46 7.37 5.30
N LEU A 47 17.93 7.24 6.52
CA LEU A 47 16.91 6.26 6.87
C LEU A 47 15.59 6.55 6.15
N THR A 48 15.23 7.83 6.05
CA THR A 48 14.06 8.27 5.29
C THR A 48 14.17 7.84 3.82
N ALA A 49 15.30 8.11 3.19
CA ALA A 49 15.54 7.72 1.79
C ALA A 49 15.55 6.19 1.60
N ARG A 50 16.06 5.45 2.58
CA ARG A 50 16.04 3.98 2.58
C ARG A 50 14.60 3.45 2.64
N ILE A 51 13.78 3.99 3.54
CA ILE A 51 12.35 3.63 3.66
C ILE A 51 11.59 3.93 2.38
N GLN A 52 11.80 5.11 1.78
CA GLN A 52 11.13 5.51 0.55
C GLN A 52 11.48 4.57 -0.62
N ARG A 53 12.75 4.21 -0.78
CA ARG A 53 13.17 3.24 -1.80
C ARG A 53 12.51 1.88 -1.57
N MET A 54 12.62 1.34 -0.35
CA MET A 54 12.03 0.07 0.02
C MET A 54 10.51 0.05 -0.20
N THR A 55 9.81 1.14 0.18
CA THR A 55 8.38 1.30 -0.06
C THR A 55 8.04 1.20 -1.54
N THR A 56 8.81 1.86 -2.40
CA THR A 56 8.61 1.83 -3.85
C THR A 56 8.85 0.43 -4.43
N GLU A 57 9.88 -0.27 -3.95
CA GLU A 57 10.19 -1.62 -4.40
C GLU A 57 9.11 -2.62 -3.97
N ILE A 58 8.64 -2.54 -2.71
CA ILE A 58 7.56 -3.40 -2.20
C ILE A 58 6.27 -3.13 -2.98
N PHE A 59 5.92 -1.87 -3.23
CA PHE A 59 4.75 -1.50 -4.00
C PHE A 59 4.74 -2.15 -5.39
N LYS A 60 5.89 -2.11 -6.09
CA LYS A 60 6.08 -2.74 -7.40
C LYS A 60 6.07 -4.27 -7.33
N LEU A 61 6.77 -4.84 -6.34
CA LEU A 61 6.88 -6.29 -6.17
C LEU A 61 5.51 -6.95 -5.91
N LEU A 62 4.65 -6.26 -5.16
CA LEU A 62 3.31 -6.74 -4.84
C LEU A 62 2.26 -6.35 -5.90
N ASP A 63 2.67 -5.74 -7.01
CA ASP A 63 1.78 -5.20 -8.06
C ASP A 63 0.64 -4.34 -7.48
N CYS A 64 0.98 -3.52 -6.48
CA CYS A 64 0.02 -2.63 -5.83
C CYS A 64 -0.42 -1.52 -6.78
N ARG A 65 -1.66 -1.04 -6.58
CA ARG A 65 -2.23 0.09 -7.33
C ARG A 65 -2.94 1.06 -6.38
N GLY A 66 -3.09 2.30 -6.82
CA GLY A 66 -3.72 3.34 -6.00
C GLY A 66 -2.90 3.69 -4.76
N THR A 67 -3.55 3.82 -3.60
CA THR A 67 -2.91 4.19 -2.34
C THR A 67 -2.67 2.98 -1.46
N VAL A 68 -1.43 2.83 -1.00
CA VAL A 68 -1.01 1.78 -0.06
C VAL A 68 -0.31 2.43 1.11
N ARG A 69 -0.55 1.95 2.32
CA ARG A 69 0.24 2.30 3.49
C ARG A 69 1.09 1.09 3.88
N ILE A 70 2.39 1.27 3.94
CA ILE A 70 3.31 0.24 4.40
C ILE A 70 3.83 0.66 5.77
N ASP A 71 3.60 -0.18 6.75
CA ASP A 71 4.00 0.06 8.13
C ASP A 71 5.37 -0.60 8.37
N TYR A 72 6.27 0.14 9.03
CA TYR A 72 7.62 -0.29 9.35
C TYR A 72 7.86 -0.24 10.85
N ILE A 73 8.72 -1.13 11.32
CA ILE A 73 9.24 -1.12 12.69
C ILE A 73 10.74 -0.80 12.60
N LEU A 74 11.18 0.11 13.44
CA LEU A 74 12.58 0.45 13.64
C LEU A 74 12.97 0.01 15.03
N ASP A 75 14.04 -0.78 15.13
CA ASP A 75 14.56 -1.20 16.42
C ASP A 75 15.59 -0.20 16.98
N GLU A 76 16.12 -0.48 18.17
CA GLU A 76 17.08 0.38 18.88
C GLU A 76 18.44 0.48 18.16
N ASN A 77 18.71 -0.38 17.20
CA ASN A 77 19.95 -0.40 16.39
C ASN A 77 19.72 0.15 14.98
N ASP A 78 18.64 0.90 14.76
CA ASP A 78 18.24 1.43 13.45
C ASP A 78 18.01 0.34 12.38
N MET A 79 17.73 -0.90 12.81
CA MET A 79 17.33 -1.96 11.90
C MET A 79 15.86 -1.80 11.52
N LEU A 80 15.62 -1.75 10.22
CA LEU A 80 14.31 -1.52 9.64
C LEU A 80 13.65 -2.84 9.25
N TYR A 81 12.44 -3.05 9.76
CA TYR A 81 11.61 -4.21 9.46
C TYR A 81 10.33 -3.78 8.77
N VAL A 82 9.95 -4.48 7.71
CA VAL A 82 8.63 -4.32 7.09
C VAL A 82 7.62 -5.06 7.96
N ASN A 83 6.64 -4.33 8.48
CA ASN A 83 5.59 -4.94 9.32
C ASN A 83 4.44 -5.44 8.46
N GLU A 84 3.71 -4.52 7.83
CA GLU A 84 2.58 -4.91 6.97
C GLU A 84 2.34 -3.87 5.85
N PRO A 85 2.01 -4.33 4.63
CA PRO A 85 1.40 -3.50 3.61
C PRO A 85 -0.13 -3.48 3.79
N ASN A 86 -0.70 -2.28 3.94
CA ASN A 86 -2.14 -2.07 3.98
C ASN A 86 -2.60 -1.50 2.64
N THR A 87 -3.22 -2.33 1.83
CA THR A 87 -3.63 -1.98 0.46
C THR A 87 -4.91 -1.16 0.40
N ILE A 88 -5.67 -1.05 1.50
CA ILE A 88 -6.86 -0.22 1.60
C ILE A 88 -6.78 0.58 2.91
N PRO A 89 -5.90 1.58 2.99
CA PRO A 89 -5.73 2.35 4.21
C PRO A 89 -6.99 3.15 4.53
N GLY A 90 -7.39 3.18 5.80
CA GLY A 90 -8.55 3.95 6.26
C GLY A 90 -8.47 5.41 5.80
N SER A 91 -9.58 5.96 5.31
CA SER A 91 -9.67 7.30 4.73
C SER A 91 -8.64 7.55 3.60
N LEU A 92 -8.20 6.50 2.89
CA LEU A 92 -7.16 6.56 1.85
C LEU A 92 -5.84 7.19 2.33
N ALA A 93 -5.64 7.27 3.64
CA ALA A 93 -4.52 7.96 4.28
C ALA A 93 -4.34 9.43 3.81
N PHE A 94 -5.41 10.11 3.39
CA PHE A 94 -5.37 11.45 2.78
C PHE A 94 -4.61 12.48 3.61
N TYR A 95 -4.61 12.35 4.92
CA TYR A 95 -3.91 13.23 5.84
C TYR A 95 -2.39 13.17 5.68
N LEU A 96 -1.83 12.05 5.23
CA LEU A 96 -0.39 11.92 4.92
C LEU A 96 -0.07 12.57 3.57
N TRP A 97 -0.94 12.40 2.58
CA TRP A 97 -0.79 13.00 1.26
C TRP A 97 -0.84 14.52 1.32
N LYS A 98 -1.71 15.06 2.19
CA LYS A 98 -1.81 16.51 2.41
C LYS A 98 -0.48 17.12 2.87
N GLU A 99 0.25 16.43 3.75
CA GLU A 99 1.58 16.88 4.21
C GLU A 99 2.63 16.84 3.09
N CYS A 100 2.39 16.04 2.05
CA CYS A 100 3.20 15.98 0.84
C CYS A 100 2.73 16.96 -0.26
N GLY A 101 1.77 17.83 0.03
CA GLY A 101 1.25 18.82 -0.92
C GLY A 101 0.20 18.28 -1.90
N VAL A 102 -0.29 17.05 -1.71
CA VAL A 102 -1.35 16.45 -2.55
C VAL A 102 -2.69 16.65 -1.86
N SER A 103 -3.59 17.37 -2.50
CA SER A 103 -4.95 17.58 -1.99
C SER A 103 -5.81 16.32 -2.13
N PHE A 104 -6.88 16.22 -1.34
CA PHE A 104 -7.78 15.06 -1.43
C PHE A 104 -8.44 14.89 -2.82
N PRO A 105 -8.93 15.95 -3.48
CA PRO A 105 -9.43 15.83 -4.84
C PRO A 105 -8.39 15.29 -5.83
N GLU A 106 -7.18 15.82 -5.81
CA GLU A 106 -6.07 15.34 -6.67
C GLU A 106 -5.72 13.88 -6.39
N LEU A 107 -5.75 13.46 -5.13
CA LEU A 107 -5.53 12.07 -4.77
C LEU A 107 -6.57 11.15 -5.39
N VAL A 108 -7.87 11.53 -5.27
CA VAL A 108 -8.98 10.75 -5.82
C VAL A 108 -8.91 10.72 -7.35
N GLU A 109 -8.61 11.85 -8.00
CA GLU A 109 -8.44 11.93 -9.45
C GLU A 109 -7.37 10.96 -9.93
N LYS A 110 -6.18 10.98 -9.32
CA LYS A 110 -5.09 10.05 -9.64
C LYS A 110 -5.49 8.58 -9.46
N MET A 111 -6.22 8.26 -8.40
CA MET A 111 -6.69 6.90 -8.16
C MET A 111 -7.68 6.43 -9.23
N VAL A 112 -8.58 7.32 -9.69
CA VAL A 112 -9.52 7.01 -10.77
C VAL A 112 -8.79 6.82 -12.09
N GLU A 113 -7.84 7.70 -12.42
CA GLU A 113 -7.01 7.56 -13.62
C GLU A 113 -6.22 6.25 -13.64
N ASP A 114 -5.62 5.88 -12.51
CA ASP A 114 -4.89 4.61 -12.37
C ASP A 114 -5.80 3.40 -12.52
N ALA A 115 -7.01 3.45 -11.98
CA ALA A 115 -8.00 2.39 -12.11
C ALA A 115 -8.47 2.22 -13.56
N LEU A 116 -8.74 3.32 -14.28
CA LEU A 116 -9.13 3.28 -15.68
C LEU A 116 -8.01 2.73 -16.57
N ARG A 117 -6.77 3.13 -16.30
CA ARG A 117 -5.60 2.59 -17.01
C ARG A 117 -5.44 1.10 -16.77
N ALA A 118 -5.53 0.66 -15.52
CA ALA A 118 -5.43 -0.75 -15.16
C ALA A 118 -6.52 -1.60 -15.82
N HIS A 119 -7.75 -1.06 -15.92
CA HIS A 119 -8.85 -1.74 -16.60
C HIS A 119 -8.58 -1.86 -18.11
N ALA A 120 -8.13 -0.79 -18.75
CA ALA A 120 -7.78 -0.82 -20.16
C ALA A 120 -6.65 -1.83 -20.47
N ASP A 121 -5.64 -1.91 -19.59
CA ASP A 121 -4.55 -2.89 -19.72
C ASP A 121 -5.06 -4.33 -19.59
N GLN A 122 -6.00 -4.59 -18.65
CA GLN A 122 -6.65 -5.89 -18.51
C GLN A 122 -7.45 -6.27 -19.74
N ASP A 123 -8.27 -5.37 -20.26
CA ASP A 123 -9.11 -5.60 -21.44
C ASP A 123 -8.27 -5.86 -22.71
N SER A 124 -7.09 -5.29 -22.80
CA SER A 124 -6.15 -5.51 -23.89
C SER A 124 -5.40 -6.84 -23.80
N SER A 125 -5.44 -7.51 -22.64
CA SER A 125 -4.71 -8.75 -22.39
C SER A 125 -5.45 -9.95 -22.95
N VAL A 126 -4.77 -10.73 -23.79
CA VAL A 126 -5.31 -11.97 -24.33
C VAL A 126 -4.97 -13.13 -23.40
N TYR A 127 -5.93 -13.58 -22.59
CA TYR A 127 -5.75 -14.69 -21.63
C TYR A 127 -5.80 -16.07 -22.24
N ALA A 128 -6.34 -16.20 -23.46
CA ALA A 128 -6.38 -17.46 -24.19
C ALA A 128 -6.05 -17.22 -25.66
N TYR A 129 -5.16 -18.02 -26.21
CA TYR A 129 -4.95 -18.06 -27.62
C TYR A 129 -5.07 -19.48 -28.15
N ASP A 130 -5.63 -19.62 -29.33
CA ASP A 130 -5.83 -20.91 -29.95
C ASP A 130 -4.50 -21.41 -30.54
N SER A 131 -3.87 -22.39 -29.88
CA SER A 131 -2.60 -22.96 -30.32
C SER A 131 -2.83 -24.10 -31.27
N THR A 132 -2.49 -23.91 -32.53
CA THR A 132 -2.52 -24.98 -33.57
C THR A 132 -1.22 -25.78 -33.62
N ILE A 133 -0.29 -25.60 -32.68
CA ILE A 133 1.02 -26.25 -32.69
C ILE A 133 0.87 -27.79 -32.64
N LEU A 134 0.01 -28.31 -31.76
CA LEU A 134 -0.23 -29.72 -31.64
C LEU A 134 -0.92 -30.32 -32.88
N GLN A 135 -1.79 -29.57 -33.54
CA GLN A 135 -2.43 -30.00 -34.78
C GLN A 135 -1.42 -30.13 -35.92
N LYS A 136 -0.44 -29.21 -35.99
CA LYS A 136 0.64 -29.26 -36.97
C LYS A 136 1.58 -30.44 -36.76
N VAL A 137 1.87 -30.80 -35.50
CA VAL A 137 2.70 -31.95 -35.16
C VAL A 137 2.02 -33.28 -35.53
N THR A 138 0.71 -33.41 -35.25
CA THR A 138 -0.06 -34.64 -35.62
C THR A 138 -0.28 -34.76 -37.11
N ALA A 139 -0.42 -33.64 -37.84
CA ALA A 139 -0.54 -33.65 -39.30
C ALA A 139 0.78 -33.94 -40.02
N GLY A 140 1.93 -33.66 -39.40
CA GLY A 140 3.28 -33.93 -39.96
C GLY A 140 3.85 -35.30 -39.68
N ALA A 141 3.27 -36.08 -38.75
CA ALA A 141 3.73 -37.44 -38.43
C ALA A 141 3.10 -38.48 -39.35
N LYS A 142 3.45 -38.46 -40.64
CA LYS A 142 3.34 -39.65 -41.46
C LYS A 142 4.44 -40.62 -41.01
N VAL A 143 4.06 -41.58 -40.14
CA VAL A 143 4.93 -42.70 -39.81
C VAL A 143 5.15 -43.49 -41.08
N SER A 144 6.37 -43.37 -41.61
CA SER A 144 6.87 -44.29 -42.62
C SER A 144 6.97 -45.68 -41.98
N LYS A 145 6.05 -46.58 -42.31
CA LYS A 145 6.23 -48.00 -42.04
C LYS A 145 7.20 -48.54 -43.08
N ALA A 146 8.40 -48.88 -42.64
CA ALA A 146 9.28 -49.81 -43.31
C ALA A 146 8.83 -51.27 -43.04
#